data_836f99cb81a10f62faa5fcd05f9402b8
#
_entry.id   836f99cb81a10f62faa5fcd05f9402b8
#
_cell.length_a   1.000
_cell.length_b   1.000
_cell.length_c   1.000
_cell.angle_alpha   90.00
_cell.angle_beta   90.00
_cell.angle_gamma   90.00
#
_symmetry.space_group_name_H-M   'P 1'
#
loop_
_entity.id
_entity.type
_entity.pdbx_description
1 polymer ?
#
loop_
_entity_poly.entity_id
_entity_poly.type
_entity_poly.pdbx_seq_one_letter_code
_entity_poly.pdbx_strand_id
1 'polypeptide(L)'
;MAARALRMEAGTTPKPGLVDRENSGAHSDMDYPLFLASSAALQPCFTACAQAGIDGIRKKPKALVPALRRIGRCGETAMYAATKGVNTHKGMVFSMGILCCALGLLTAESQEEAAADTGPDGAGSGDPAGMKGSRPEERLQALCAQLAEALLQQDTAAGTHGLQVRGDADVGGVRGEALSGFDSVFHTGLPVLRQAKSDGHPLMEAMIKALLALMAQAEDSNAAYRGGPDGLAFIRRRAAEVLAAADLRTKAGLDMVRDFDRQCTARNLSPGGSADLLALTVMLHLFFDEEKEV
;
A
#
# COMPACT_ATOMS: atom_id res chain seq x y z
N MET A 1 -4.74 -1.58 -12.70
CA MET A 1 -5.20 -1.52 -11.30
C MET A 1 -4.34 -0.59 -10.43
N ALA A 2 -3.03 -0.77 -10.25
CA ALA A 2 -2.20 0.02 -9.31
C ALA A 2 -2.33 1.55 -9.46
N ALA A 3 -2.17 2.11 -10.67
CA ALA A 3 -2.37 3.53 -10.87
C ALA A 3 -3.82 4.00 -10.62
N ARG A 4 -4.82 3.12 -10.77
CA ARG A 4 -6.21 3.39 -10.37
C ARG A 4 -6.32 3.46 -8.85
N ALA A 5 -5.70 2.52 -8.13
CA ALA A 5 -5.68 2.52 -6.67
C ALA A 5 -5.05 3.80 -6.10
N LEU A 6 -3.90 4.24 -6.64
CA LEU A 6 -3.27 5.51 -6.25
C LEU A 6 -4.19 6.72 -6.49
N ARG A 7 -4.86 6.79 -7.66
CA ARG A 7 -5.80 7.89 -7.93
C ARG A 7 -7.02 7.86 -7.01
N MET A 8 -7.50 6.68 -6.65
CA MET A 8 -8.61 6.52 -5.71
C MET A 8 -8.19 6.93 -4.31
N GLU A 9 -7.01 6.48 -3.86
CA GLU A 9 -6.43 6.92 -2.58
C GLU A 9 -6.29 8.45 -2.53
N ALA A 10 -5.60 9.06 -3.52
CA ALA A 10 -5.44 10.51 -3.57
C ALA A 10 -6.78 11.27 -3.61
N GLY A 11 -7.79 10.71 -4.26
CA GLY A 11 -9.14 11.28 -4.36
C GLY A 11 -10.06 11.02 -3.16
N THR A 12 -9.64 10.19 -2.20
CA THR A 12 -10.40 9.94 -0.97
C THR A 12 -10.48 11.26 -0.17
N THR A 13 -11.68 11.69 0.18
CA THR A 13 -11.93 13.02 0.76
C THR A 13 -13.11 12.97 1.74
N PRO A 14 -12.97 13.53 2.97
CA PRO A 14 -11.78 14.19 3.50
C PRO A 14 -10.71 13.22 4.04
N LYS A 15 -9.42 13.62 3.99
CA LYS A 15 -8.28 12.85 4.52
C LYS A 15 -7.48 13.67 5.55
N PRO A 16 -7.46 13.28 6.83
CA PRO A 16 -6.80 14.08 7.87
C PRO A 16 -5.30 14.29 7.65
N GLY A 17 -4.88 15.54 7.48
CA GLY A 17 -3.48 15.96 7.30
C GLY A 17 -2.85 15.58 5.96
N LEU A 18 -3.60 15.01 5.03
CA LEU A 18 -3.15 14.50 3.74
C LEU A 18 -3.71 15.32 2.58
N VAL A 19 -3.03 15.26 1.45
CA VAL A 19 -3.54 15.86 0.20
C VAL A 19 -4.79 15.10 -0.24
N ASP A 20 -5.85 15.83 -0.55
CA ASP A 20 -7.09 15.30 -1.12
C ASP A 20 -7.71 16.28 -2.14
N ARG A 21 -8.98 16.13 -2.47
CA ARG A 21 -9.68 17.02 -3.41
C ARG A 21 -10.07 18.36 -2.79
N GLU A 22 -10.15 18.46 -1.48
CA GLU A 22 -10.56 19.67 -0.77
C GLU A 22 -9.37 20.57 -0.45
N ASN A 23 -8.20 19.97 -0.10
CA ASN A 23 -7.02 20.73 0.31
C ASN A 23 -5.72 19.93 0.22
N SER A 24 -4.61 20.57 0.54
CA SER A 24 -3.26 19.96 0.54
C SER A 24 -2.83 19.41 1.91
N GLY A 25 -3.72 19.34 2.89
CA GLY A 25 -3.40 18.88 4.24
C GLY A 25 -2.24 19.66 4.86
N ALA A 26 -1.28 18.95 5.42
CA ALA A 26 -0.07 19.53 6.01
C ALA A 26 1.08 19.76 4.99
N HIS A 27 0.76 19.93 3.70
CA HIS A 27 1.73 20.11 2.63
C HIS A 27 1.60 21.46 1.95
N SER A 28 2.75 22.08 1.63
CA SER A 28 2.83 23.32 0.84
C SER A 28 3.47 23.12 -0.53
N ASP A 29 4.01 21.93 -0.78
CA ASP A 29 4.82 21.58 -1.96
C ASP A 29 4.09 20.62 -2.91
N MET A 30 2.91 20.11 -2.54
CA MET A 30 2.14 19.15 -3.33
C MET A 30 0.63 19.36 -3.18
N ASP A 31 -0.09 19.01 -4.24
CA ASP A 31 -1.54 19.11 -4.34
C ASP A 31 -2.14 17.88 -5.03
N TYR A 32 -3.47 17.81 -5.09
CA TYR A 32 -4.18 16.70 -5.73
C TYR A 32 -3.83 16.50 -7.22
N PRO A 33 -3.76 17.55 -8.09
CA PRO A 33 -3.31 17.40 -9.46
C PRO A 33 -1.90 16.79 -9.58
N LEU A 34 -0.99 17.12 -8.67
CA LEU A 34 0.37 16.57 -8.67
C LEU A 34 0.37 15.08 -8.36
N PHE A 35 -0.49 14.62 -7.43
CA PHE A 35 -0.69 13.19 -7.14
C PHE A 35 -1.25 12.43 -8.35
N LEU A 36 -2.17 13.05 -9.11
CA LEU A 36 -2.69 12.45 -10.35
C LEU A 36 -1.61 12.30 -11.42
N ALA A 37 -0.79 13.32 -11.63
CA ALA A 37 0.34 13.28 -12.57
C ALA A 37 1.35 12.20 -12.18
N SER A 38 1.70 12.13 -10.89
CA SER A 38 2.59 11.11 -10.32
C SER A 38 2.05 9.68 -10.52
N SER A 39 0.78 9.46 -10.18
CA SER A 39 0.16 8.14 -10.33
C SER A 39 0.12 7.66 -11.80
N ALA A 40 -0.09 8.58 -12.74
CA ALA A 40 -0.03 8.28 -14.17
C ALA A 40 1.39 7.91 -14.62
N ALA A 41 2.39 8.66 -14.17
CA ALA A 41 3.80 8.40 -14.49
C ALA A 41 4.32 7.07 -13.94
N LEU A 42 3.75 6.58 -12.83
CA LEU A 42 4.14 5.32 -12.20
C LEU A 42 3.46 4.07 -12.80
N GLN A 43 2.44 4.23 -13.65
CA GLN A 43 1.74 3.09 -14.24
C GLN A 43 2.68 2.10 -14.96
N PRO A 44 3.65 2.51 -15.82
CA PRO A 44 4.58 1.59 -16.47
C PRO A 44 5.46 0.84 -15.47
N CYS A 45 5.86 1.50 -14.38
CA CYS A 45 6.65 0.89 -13.31
C CYS A 45 5.91 -0.30 -12.68
N PHE A 46 4.67 -0.10 -12.26
CA PHE A 46 3.88 -1.16 -11.63
C PHE A 46 3.53 -2.29 -12.59
N THR A 47 3.27 -1.99 -13.86
CA THR A 47 3.08 -3.00 -14.90
C THR A 47 4.35 -3.85 -15.06
N ALA A 48 5.52 -3.22 -15.10
CA ALA A 48 6.79 -3.95 -15.21
C ALA A 48 7.09 -4.79 -13.95
N CYS A 49 6.71 -4.35 -12.76
CA CYS A 49 6.81 -5.15 -11.53
C CYS A 49 5.93 -6.41 -11.59
N ALA A 50 4.67 -6.28 -12.03
CA ALA A 50 3.76 -7.41 -12.19
C ALA A 50 4.30 -8.40 -13.24
N GLN A 51 4.78 -7.90 -14.39
CA GLN A 51 5.40 -8.75 -15.42
C GLN A 51 6.63 -9.47 -14.91
N ALA A 52 7.48 -8.80 -14.11
CA ALA A 52 8.64 -9.44 -13.49
C ALA A 52 8.24 -10.58 -12.54
N GLY A 53 7.10 -10.48 -11.88
CA GLY A 53 6.50 -11.56 -11.09
C GLY A 53 6.07 -12.74 -11.98
N ILE A 54 5.31 -12.48 -13.03
CA ILE A 54 4.86 -13.51 -13.98
C ILE A 54 6.06 -14.25 -14.58
N ASP A 55 7.06 -13.53 -15.10
CA ASP A 55 8.28 -14.10 -15.68
C ASP A 55 9.18 -14.79 -14.65
N GLY A 56 8.91 -14.56 -13.40
CA GLY A 56 9.66 -15.02 -12.25
C GLY A 56 9.11 -16.24 -11.53
N ILE A 57 8.02 -16.86 -12.00
CA ILE A 57 7.28 -17.95 -11.32
C ILE A 57 8.19 -19.09 -10.81
N ARG A 58 9.21 -19.46 -11.57
CA ARG A 58 10.15 -20.54 -11.20
C ARG A 58 11.43 -20.03 -10.53
N LYS A 59 11.50 -18.75 -10.20
CA LYS A 59 12.71 -18.14 -9.61
C LYS A 59 12.50 -17.92 -8.10
N LYS A 60 13.60 -18.05 -7.36
CA LYS A 60 13.58 -17.63 -5.96
C LYS A 60 13.46 -16.10 -5.87
N PRO A 61 12.78 -15.53 -4.85
CA PRO A 61 12.58 -14.08 -4.69
C PRO A 61 13.87 -13.25 -4.87
N LYS A 62 15.00 -13.74 -4.35
CA LYS A 62 16.31 -13.09 -4.48
C LYS A 62 16.75 -12.87 -5.94
N ALA A 63 16.34 -13.71 -6.86
CA ALA A 63 16.68 -13.58 -8.28
C ALA A 63 15.88 -12.47 -8.98
N LEU A 64 14.76 -12.02 -8.40
CA LEU A 64 13.94 -10.91 -8.92
C LEU A 64 14.47 -9.53 -8.49
N VAL A 65 15.26 -9.47 -7.42
CA VAL A 65 15.74 -8.22 -6.81
C VAL A 65 16.44 -7.29 -7.80
N PRO A 66 17.39 -7.74 -8.66
CA PRO A 66 18.04 -6.83 -9.60
C PRO A 66 17.08 -6.17 -10.59
N ALA A 67 16.06 -6.92 -11.05
CA ALA A 67 15.04 -6.40 -11.95
C ALA A 67 14.15 -5.38 -11.22
N LEU A 68 13.64 -5.72 -10.03
CA LEU A 68 12.77 -4.84 -9.23
C LEU A 68 13.47 -3.53 -8.86
N ARG A 69 14.76 -3.58 -8.49
CA ARG A 69 15.54 -2.36 -8.20
C ARG A 69 15.69 -1.46 -9.42
N ARG A 70 15.97 -2.05 -10.59
CA ARG A 70 16.05 -1.29 -11.84
C ARG A 70 14.71 -0.64 -12.18
N ILE A 71 13.63 -1.40 -12.11
CA ILE A 71 12.26 -0.91 -12.37
C ILE A 71 11.91 0.21 -11.39
N GLY A 72 12.16 0.02 -10.09
CA GLY A 72 11.88 1.02 -9.06
C GLY A 72 12.64 2.34 -9.29
N ARG A 73 13.94 2.28 -9.62
CA ARG A 73 14.71 3.49 -9.97
C ARG A 73 14.14 4.23 -11.19
N CYS A 74 13.73 3.50 -12.22
CA CYS A 74 13.07 4.11 -13.38
C CYS A 74 11.72 4.75 -12.96
N GLY A 75 10.95 4.09 -12.09
CA GLY A 75 9.71 4.63 -11.52
C GLY A 75 9.94 5.92 -10.72
N GLU A 76 10.91 5.93 -9.81
CA GLU A 76 11.27 7.14 -9.06
C GLU A 76 11.68 8.29 -10.01
N THR A 77 12.48 8.00 -11.03
CA THR A 77 12.88 9.01 -12.03
C THR A 77 11.66 9.57 -12.77
N ALA A 78 10.74 8.70 -13.21
CA ALA A 78 9.51 9.11 -13.89
C ALA A 78 8.59 9.95 -12.98
N MET A 79 8.45 9.55 -11.70
CA MET A 79 7.72 10.30 -10.69
C MET A 79 8.29 11.71 -10.52
N TYR A 80 9.60 11.82 -10.27
CA TYR A 80 10.23 13.13 -10.08
C TYR A 80 10.16 14.02 -11.32
N ALA A 81 10.26 13.44 -12.52
CA ALA A 81 10.07 14.19 -13.76
C ALA A 81 8.63 14.74 -13.88
N ALA A 82 7.62 13.92 -13.57
CA ALA A 82 6.22 14.33 -13.63
C ALA A 82 5.83 15.36 -12.55
N THR A 83 6.50 15.31 -11.39
CA THR A 83 6.21 16.16 -10.23
C THR A 83 7.16 17.35 -10.08
N LYS A 84 8.02 17.63 -11.07
CA LYS A 84 9.03 18.70 -11.02
C LYS A 84 9.95 18.61 -9.79
N GLY A 85 10.32 17.38 -9.41
CA GLY A 85 11.22 17.12 -8.30
C GLY A 85 10.54 16.94 -6.94
N VAL A 86 9.22 17.01 -6.86
CA VAL A 86 8.48 16.78 -5.60
C VAL A 86 8.33 15.30 -5.33
N ASN A 87 8.59 14.87 -4.11
CA ASN A 87 8.42 13.48 -3.67
C ASN A 87 6.98 13.22 -3.25
N THR A 88 6.16 12.70 -4.15
CA THR A 88 4.76 12.35 -3.88
C THR A 88 4.55 10.90 -3.48
N HIS A 89 5.21 9.96 -4.19
CA HIS A 89 4.93 8.50 -4.10
C HIS A 89 6.18 7.62 -3.96
N LYS A 90 7.30 8.14 -3.42
CA LYS A 90 8.54 7.35 -3.33
C LYS A 90 8.36 6.07 -2.50
N GLY A 91 7.65 6.16 -1.36
CA GLY A 91 7.28 4.99 -0.55
C GLY A 91 6.46 3.98 -1.35
N MET A 92 5.51 4.46 -2.14
CA MET A 92 4.65 3.64 -2.98
C MET A 92 5.39 2.92 -4.11
N VAL A 93 6.45 3.50 -4.68
CA VAL A 93 7.28 2.79 -5.68
C VAL A 93 7.81 1.48 -5.09
N PHE A 94 8.21 1.49 -3.82
CA PHE A 94 8.67 0.30 -3.12
C PHE A 94 7.51 -0.63 -2.75
N SER A 95 6.52 -0.15 -2.01
CA SER A 95 5.44 -0.98 -1.47
C SER A 95 4.53 -1.56 -2.56
N MET A 96 4.03 -0.71 -3.46
CA MET A 96 3.18 -1.13 -4.58
C MET A 96 3.97 -1.94 -5.61
N GLY A 97 5.28 -1.68 -5.77
CA GLY A 97 6.17 -2.47 -6.60
C GLY A 97 6.29 -3.91 -6.12
N ILE A 98 6.45 -4.12 -4.81
CA ILE A 98 6.44 -5.46 -4.17
C ILE A 98 5.09 -6.12 -4.38
N LEU A 99 3.99 -5.42 -4.06
CA LEU A 99 2.64 -5.97 -4.19
C LEU A 99 2.33 -6.36 -5.64
N CYS A 100 2.65 -5.53 -6.62
CA CYS A 100 2.45 -5.86 -8.04
C CYS A 100 3.27 -7.08 -8.49
N CYS A 101 4.52 -7.20 -8.05
CA CYS A 101 5.34 -8.38 -8.34
C CYS A 101 4.76 -9.64 -7.69
N ALA A 102 4.32 -9.56 -6.43
CA ALA A 102 3.69 -10.68 -5.72
C ALA A 102 2.38 -11.10 -6.38
N LEU A 103 1.54 -10.16 -6.84
CA LEU A 103 0.33 -10.45 -7.60
C LEU A 103 0.64 -11.13 -8.94
N GLY A 104 1.71 -10.70 -9.63
CA GLY A 104 2.19 -11.37 -10.84
C GLY A 104 2.59 -12.82 -10.60
N LEU A 105 3.32 -13.09 -9.50
CA LEU A 105 3.67 -14.45 -9.07
C LEU A 105 2.43 -15.28 -8.76
N LEU A 106 1.50 -14.75 -7.95
CA LEU A 106 0.26 -15.43 -7.58
C LEU A 106 -0.59 -15.79 -8.80
N THR A 107 -0.71 -14.87 -9.75
CA THR A 107 -1.45 -15.09 -11.00
C THR A 107 -0.83 -16.21 -11.83
N ALA A 108 0.51 -16.23 -11.94
CA ALA A 108 1.22 -17.27 -12.69
C ALA A 108 1.14 -18.63 -11.98
N GLU A 109 1.21 -18.68 -10.64
CA GLU A 109 0.99 -19.91 -9.85
C GLU A 109 -0.41 -20.48 -10.12
N SER A 110 -1.45 -19.66 -10.06
CA SER A 110 -2.83 -20.10 -10.32
C SER A 110 -3.04 -20.60 -11.76
N GLN A 111 -2.36 -20.00 -12.74
CA GLN A 111 -2.41 -20.46 -14.14
C GLN A 111 -1.70 -21.81 -14.34
N GLU A 112 -0.52 -22.03 -13.71
CA GLU A 112 0.17 -23.32 -13.76
C GLU A 112 -0.65 -24.44 -13.09
N GLU A 113 -1.30 -24.15 -11.95
CA GLU A 113 -2.18 -25.10 -11.26
C GLU A 113 -3.40 -25.48 -12.12
N ALA A 114 -4.07 -24.50 -12.73
CA ALA A 114 -5.20 -24.75 -13.62
C ALA A 114 -4.79 -25.54 -14.86
N ALA A 115 -3.61 -25.31 -15.42
CA ALA A 115 -3.10 -26.08 -16.56
C ALA A 115 -2.75 -27.53 -16.18
N ALA A 116 -2.26 -27.76 -14.97
CA ALA A 116 -1.94 -29.10 -14.47
C ALA A 116 -3.19 -29.96 -14.22
N ASP A 117 -4.31 -29.35 -13.80
CA ASP A 117 -5.57 -30.04 -13.51
C ASP A 117 -6.34 -30.44 -14.78
N THR A 118 -6.04 -29.85 -15.93
CA THR A 118 -6.66 -30.16 -17.23
C THR A 118 -5.89 -31.23 -18.03
N GLY A 119 -4.81 -31.80 -17.50
CA GLY A 119 -4.01 -32.86 -18.16
C GLY A 119 -4.70 -34.22 -18.19
N PRO A 120 -4.47 -35.04 -19.25
CA PRO A 120 -5.17 -36.34 -19.42
C PRO A 120 -4.78 -37.42 -18.36
N ASP A 121 -3.79 -37.21 -17.54
CA ASP A 121 -3.33 -38.10 -16.47
C ASP A 121 -3.48 -37.41 -15.11
N GLY A 122 -4.70 -37.44 -14.54
CA GLY A 122 -5.03 -36.93 -13.21
C GLY A 122 -4.35 -37.66 -12.04
N ALA A 123 -3.07 -37.98 -12.15
CA ALA A 123 -2.26 -38.54 -11.08
C ALA A 123 -1.52 -37.41 -10.34
N GLY A 124 -2.03 -37.03 -9.18
CA GLY A 124 -1.45 -36.00 -8.31
C GLY A 124 0.02 -36.23 -8.04
N SER A 125 0.88 -35.42 -8.65
CA SER A 125 2.26 -35.28 -8.25
C SER A 125 2.31 -34.44 -6.98
N GLY A 126 2.91 -35.04 -5.93
CA GLY A 126 2.99 -34.46 -4.60
C GLY A 126 3.61 -33.06 -4.58
N ASP A 127 2.96 -32.21 -3.81
CA ASP A 127 3.37 -30.86 -3.45
C ASP A 127 4.75 -30.86 -2.73
N PRO A 128 5.79 -30.20 -3.29
CA PRO A 128 7.09 -30.15 -2.61
C PRO A 128 7.14 -29.17 -1.43
N ALA A 129 6.09 -28.42 -1.14
CA ALA A 129 6.11 -27.35 -0.12
C ALA A 129 4.93 -27.30 0.85
N GLY A 130 3.98 -28.30 0.85
CA GLY A 130 2.94 -28.37 1.89
C GLY A 130 1.91 -27.23 1.91
N MET A 131 1.70 -26.52 0.80
CA MET A 131 0.83 -25.32 0.75
C MET A 131 -0.48 -25.52 -0.02
N LYS A 132 -0.90 -26.75 -0.27
CA LYS A 132 -2.26 -27.04 -0.80
C LYS A 132 -3.29 -26.68 0.27
N GLY A 133 -3.92 -25.49 0.14
CA GLY A 133 -5.02 -25.04 0.99
C GLY A 133 -4.90 -23.66 1.60
N SER A 134 -3.81 -22.91 1.40
CA SER A 134 -3.74 -21.53 1.85
C SER A 134 -4.65 -20.64 1.00
N ARG A 135 -5.36 -19.73 1.65
CA ARG A 135 -6.18 -18.74 0.93
C ARG A 135 -5.28 -17.89 0.03
N PRO A 136 -5.74 -17.46 -1.17
CA PRO A 136 -4.95 -16.62 -2.07
C PRO A 136 -4.37 -15.36 -1.39
N GLU A 137 -5.08 -14.79 -0.43
CA GLU A 137 -4.63 -13.63 0.34
C GLU A 137 -3.44 -13.98 1.26
N GLU A 138 -3.48 -15.10 1.96
CA GLU A 138 -2.38 -15.58 2.82
C GLU A 138 -1.12 -15.87 1.98
N ARG A 139 -1.33 -16.48 0.81
CA ARG A 139 -0.23 -16.74 -0.14
C ARG A 139 0.38 -15.44 -0.64
N LEU A 140 -0.44 -14.45 -1.00
CA LEU A 140 0.00 -13.14 -1.45
C LEU A 140 0.80 -12.41 -0.37
N GLN A 141 0.32 -12.43 0.88
CA GLN A 141 1.01 -11.85 2.02
C GLN A 141 2.40 -12.47 2.21
N ALA A 142 2.48 -13.79 2.14
CA ALA A 142 3.76 -14.50 2.25
C ALA A 142 4.74 -14.15 1.11
N LEU A 143 4.25 -14.02 -0.14
CA LEU A 143 5.05 -13.59 -1.28
C LEU A 143 5.57 -12.15 -1.10
N CYS A 144 4.74 -11.24 -0.59
CA CYS A 144 5.15 -9.86 -0.29
C CYS A 144 6.29 -9.84 0.74
N ALA A 145 6.15 -10.59 1.85
CA ALA A 145 7.18 -10.67 2.88
C ALA A 145 8.51 -11.23 2.34
N GLN A 146 8.46 -12.31 1.56
CA GLN A 146 9.64 -12.91 0.94
C GLN A 146 10.37 -11.97 -0.03
N LEU A 147 9.62 -11.22 -0.85
CA LEU A 147 10.18 -10.23 -1.77
C LEU A 147 10.80 -9.05 -1.00
N ALA A 148 10.13 -8.57 0.05
CA ALA A 148 10.64 -7.49 0.89
C ALA A 148 11.94 -7.90 1.60
N GLU A 149 11.98 -9.09 2.19
CA GLU A 149 13.18 -9.63 2.82
C GLU A 149 14.34 -9.70 1.82
N ALA A 150 14.10 -10.27 0.63
CA ALA A 150 15.12 -10.39 -0.41
C ALA A 150 15.64 -9.02 -0.89
N LEU A 151 14.77 -8.01 -1.02
CA LEU A 151 15.13 -6.65 -1.38
C LEU A 151 15.99 -5.98 -0.28
N LEU A 152 15.60 -6.10 0.98
CA LEU A 152 16.26 -5.43 2.10
C LEU A 152 17.60 -6.09 2.48
N GLN A 153 17.73 -7.42 2.38
CA GLN A 153 19.00 -8.11 2.64
C GLN A 153 20.13 -7.69 1.68
N GLN A 154 19.83 -7.34 0.44
CA GLN A 154 20.86 -6.85 -0.49
C GLN A 154 21.26 -5.40 -0.25
N ASP A 155 20.43 -4.58 0.43
CA ASP A 155 20.81 -3.22 0.82
C ASP A 155 21.90 -3.21 1.88
N THR A 156 21.84 -4.12 2.84
CA THR A 156 22.86 -4.26 3.90
C THR A 156 24.20 -4.76 3.34
N ALA A 157 24.19 -5.63 2.31
CA ALA A 157 25.40 -6.16 1.69
C ALA A 157 26.12 -5.17 0.77
N ALA A 158 25.41 -4.16 0.24
CA ALA A 158 25.97 -3.18 -0.71
C ALA A 158 26.68 -1.99 -0.05
N GLY A 159 26.71 -1.91 1.29
CA GLY A 159 27.47 -0.88 2.05
C GLY A 159 27.08 0.57 1.69
N THR A 160 25.87 0.82 1.24
CA THR A 160 25.44 2.17 0.88
C THR A 160 25.31 3.04 2.13
N HIS A 161 26.19 4.05 2.27
CA HIS A 161 26.25 5.02 3.38
C HIS A 161 24.92 5.75 3.70
N GLY A 162 23.86 5.55 2.93
CA GLY A 162 22.53 6.08 3.19
C GLY A 162 21.78 5.40 4.34
N LEU A 163 22.24 4.22 4.80
CA LEU A 163 21.61 3.48 5.91
C LEU A 163 22.06 3.94 7.30
N GLN A 164 23.25 4.55 7.41
CA GLN A 164 23.80 4.98 8.71
C GLN A 164 23.23 6.31 9.24
N VAL A 165 22.54 7.10 8.43
CA VAL A 165 22.02 8.44 8.82
C VAL A 165 20.52 8.42 9.18
N ARG A 166 19.79 7.34 8.88
CA ARG A 166 18.40 7.16 9.31
C ARG A 166 18.36 6.06 10.34
N GLY A 167 18.53 6.45 11.61
CA GLY A 167 18.51 5.57 12.76
C GLY A 167 17.20 4.75 12.87
N ASP A 168 17.14 3.87 13.86
CA ASP A 168 16.14 2.84 14.20
C ASP A 168 14.64 3.15 13.95
N ALA A 169 14.26 4.40 13.68
CA ALA A 169 12.91 4.83 13.36
C ALA A 169 12.38 4.30 12.01
N ASP A 170 13.25 3.80 11.12
CA ASP A 170 12.86 3.32 9.77
C ASP A 170 12.54 1.80 9.76
N VAL A 171 12.75 1.11 10.86
CA VAL A 171 12.47 -0.34 10.98
C VAL A 171 10.97 -0.60 11.18
N GLY A 172 10.22 0.35 11.77
CA GLY A 172 8.76 0.25 11.95
C GLY A 172 7.95 0.67 10.71
N GLY A 173 8.35 1.70 9.97
CA GLY A 173 7.57 2.29 8.89
C GLY A 173 7.31 1.35 7.68
N VAL A 174 7.39 1.89 6.47
CA VAL A 174 7.10 1.14 5.21
C VAL A 174 7.92 -0.15 5.05
N ARG A 175 9.14 -0.21 5.63
CA ARG A 175 9.98 -1.41 5.58
C ARG A 175 9.48 -2.50 6.54
N GLY A 176 9.09 -2.14 7.76
CA GLY A 176 8.47 -3.04 8.72
C GLY A 176 7.18 -3.64 8.17
N GLU A 177 6.32 -2.81 7.60
CA GLU A 177 5.10 -3.25 6.92
C GLU A 177 5.40 -4.22 5.77
N ALA A 178 6.40 -3.92 4.93
CA ALA A 178 6.75 -4.82 3.83
C ALA A 178 7.32 -6.17 4.34
N LEU A 179 8.12 -6.18 5.41
CA LEU A 179 8.65 -7.41 6.01
C LEU A 179 7.58 -8.28 6.64
N SER A 180 6.51 -7.69 7.19
CA SER A 180 5.33 -8.43 7.66
C SER A 180 4.40 -8.89 6.52
N GLY A 181 4.73 -8.57 5.28
CA GLY A 181 3.87 -8.78 4.12
C GLY A 181 2.69 -7.82 4.09
N PHE A 182 2.84 -6.62 4.62
CA PHE A 182 1.79 -5.60 4.75
C PHE A 182 0.65 -6.03 5.69
N ASP A 183 1.00 -6.49 6.87
CA ASP A 183 0.06 -7.01 7.87
C ASP A 183 -1.11 -6.06 8.13
N SER A 184 -0.85 -4.76 8.29
CA SER A 184 -1.89 -3.75 8.49
C SER A 184 -2.88 -3.67 7.33
N VAL A 185 -2.44 -3.96 6.08
CA VAL A 185 -3.33 -3.97 4.91
C VAL A 185 -4.28 -5.17 4.97
N PHE A 186 -3.75 -6.38 5.21
CA PHE A 186 -4.54 -7.62 5.21
C PHE A 186 -5.43 -7.77 6.44
N HIS A 187 -4.98 -7.31 7.61
CA HIS A 187 -5.69 -7.54 8.89
C HIS A 187 -6.42 -6.31 9.43
N THR A 188 -6.20 -5.12 8.84
CA THR A 188 -6.93 -3.89 9.25
C THR A 188 -7.60 -3.23 8.05
N GLY A 189 -6.83 -2.78 7.05
CA GLY A 189 -7.35 -1.97 5.94
C GLY A 189 -8.43 -2.70 5.14
N LEU A 190 -8.11 -3.86 4.60
CA LEU A 190 -9.01 -4.64 3.74
C LEU A 190 -10.26 -5.17 4.48
N PRO A 191 -10.15 -5.73 5.69
CA PRO A 191 -11.33 -6.13 6.46
C PRO A 191 -12.27 -4.97 6.77
N VAL A 192 -11.75 -3.81 7.18
CA VAL A 192 -12.59 -2.63 7.49
C VAL A 192 -13.27 -2.10 6.22
N LEU A 193 -12.55 -2.03 5.09
CA LEU A 193 -13.12 -1.61 3.82
C LEU A 193 -14.26 -2.54 3.39
N ARG A 194 -14.04 -3.86 3.44
CA ARG A 194 -15.05 -4.88 3.09
C ARG A 194 -16.26 -4.82 4.01
N GLN A 195 -16.04 -4.69 5.32
CA GLN A 195 -17.14 -4.57 6.29
C GLN A 195 -17.96 -3.33 6.02
N ALA A 196 -17.35 -2.18 5.80
CA ALA A 196 -18.06 -0.94 5.46
C ALA A 196 -18.88 -1.07 4.17
N LYS A 197 -18.32 -1.73 3.14
CA LYS A 197 -19.06 -2.05 1.90
C LYS A 197 -20.26 -2.97 2.18
N SER A 198 -20.07 -4.01 2.98
CA SER A 198 -21.13 -4.94 3.39
C SER A 198 -22.25 -4.22 4.19
N ASP A 199 -21.89 -3.21 4.99
CA ASP A 199 -22.82 -2.36 5.73
C ASP A 199 -23.52 -1.32 4.84
N GLY A 200 -23.28 -1.35 3.53
CA GLY A 200 -23.92 -0.47 2.54
C GLY A 200 -23.28 0.91 2.41
N HIS A 201 -22.06 1.13 2.91
CA HIS A 201 -21.35 2.39 2.66
C HIS A 201 -20.89 2.49 1.19
N PRO A 202 -21.06 3.66 0.55
CA PRO A 202 -20.36 3.97 -0.69
C PRO A 202 -18.84 3.75 -0.55
N LEU A 203 -18.18 3.42 -1.66
CA LEU A 203 -16.74 3.08 -1.64
C LEU A 203 -15.88 4.19 -1.03
N MET A 204 -16.18 5.47 -1.31
CA MET A 204 -15.46 6.60 -0.73
C MET A 204 -15.48 6.59 0.80
N GLU A 205 -16.64 6.37 1.39
CA GLU A 205 -16.82 6.31 2.85
C GLU A 205 -16.16 5.07 3.45
N ALA A 206 -16.22 3.92 2.74
CA ALA A 206 -15.52 2.72 3.13
C ALA A 206 -13.98 2.93 3.15
N MET A 207 -13.45 3.66 2.17
CA MET A 207 -12.03 4.03 2.11
C MET A 207 -11.64 4.98 3.25
N ILE A 208 -12.48 5.96 3.61
CA ILE A 208 -12.23 6.83 4.77
C ILE A 208 -12.20 6.01 6.06
N LYS A 209 -13.14 5.06 6.25
CA LYS A 209 -13.12 4.16 7.42
C LYS A 209 -11.85 3.33 7.47
N ALA A 210 -11.43 2.73 6.35
CA ALA A 210 -10.19 1.98 6.27
C ALA A 210 -8.96 2.85 6.59
N LEU A 211 -8.91 4.09 6.07
CA LEU A 211 -7.85 5.04 6.40
C LEU A 211 -7.80 5.35 7.91
N LEU A 212 -8.95 5.67 8.51
CA LEU A 212 -9.01 5.96 9.95
C LEU A 212 -8.58 4.75 10.80
N ALA A 213 -8.95 3.53 10.40
CA ALA A 213 -8.53 2.31 11.08
C ALA A 213 -7.00 2.09 10.96
N LEU A 214 -6.45 2.30 9.78
CA LEU A 214 -5.00 2.24 9.55
C LEU A 214 -4.26 3.32 10.37
N MET A 215 -4.74 4.57 10.37
CA MET A 215 -4.16 5.65 11.16
C MET A 215 -4.21 5.39 12.67
N ALA A 216 -5.21 4.64 13.16
CA ALA A 216 -5.33 4.29 14.57
C ALA A 216 -4.31 3.25 15.03
N GLN A 217 -3.74 2.44 14.11
CA GLN A 217 -2.88 1.30 14.44
C GLN A 217 -1.46 1.41 13.87
N ALA A 218 -1.29 1.99 12.67
CA ALA A 218 -0.02 1.97 11.95
C ALA A 218 1.11 2.72 12.70
N GLU A 219 2.32 2.21 12.54
CA GLU A 219 3.55 2.90 12.92
C GLU A 219 3.98 3.84 11.78
N ASP A 220 3.29 4.98 11.68
CA ASP A 220 3.51 5.94 10.60
C ASP A 220 4.78 6.74 10.83
N SER A 221 5.85 6.37 10.12
CA SER A 221 7.16 7.03 10.21
C SER A 221 7.13 8.50 9.75
N ASN A 222 6.22 8.87 8.84
CA ASN A 222 6.07 10.27 8.41
C ASN A 222 5.45 11.12 9.52
N ALA A 223 4.40 10.58 10.18
CA ALA A 223 3.79 11.23 11.34
C ALA A 223 4.78 11.37 12.51
N ALA A 224 5.55 10.31 12.79
CA ALA A 224 6.58 10.31 13.81
C ALA A 224 7.73 11.30 13.49
N TYR A 225 8.15 11.39 12.23
CA TYR A 225 9.19 12.34 11.80
C TYR A 225 8.75 13.79 11.98
N ARG A 226 7.48 14.13 11.65
CA ARG A 226 6.97 15.50 11.71
C ARG A 226 6.59 15.95 13.12
N GLY A 227 5.98 15.06 13.91
CA GLY A 227 5.40 15.39 15.21
C GLY A 227 6.00 14.65 16.40
N GLY A 228 7.05 13.85 16.18
CA GLY A 228 7.58 12.98 17.23
C GLY A 228 6.59 11.94 17.75
N PRO A 229 6.90 11.30 18.89
CA PRO A 229 5.98 10.33 19.52
C PRO A 229 4.62 10.92 19.89
N ASP A 230 4.57 12.19 20.31
CA ASP A 230 3.32 12.87 20.68
C ASP A 230 2.42 13.10 19.47
N GLY A 231 3.01 13.44 18.31
CA GLY A 231 2.28 13.62 17.05
C GLY A 231 1.66 12.31 16.57
N LEU A 232 2.41 11.21 16.62
CA LEU A 232 1.92 9.88 16.29
C LEU A 232 0.81 9.43 17.26
N ALA A 233 1.01 9.61 18.57
CA ALA A 233 0.02 9.29 19.58
C ALA A 233 -1.28 10.11 19.40
N PHE A 234 -1.15 11.40 19.02
CA PHE A 234 -2.29 12.26 18.72
C PHE A 234 -3.10 11.70 17.53
N ILE A 235 -2.42 11.38 16.40
CA ILE A 235 -3.08 10.83 15.21
C ILE A 235 -3.82 9.53 15.55
N ARG A 236 -3.15 8.58 16.21
CA ARG A 236 -3.73 7.28 16.59
C ARG A 236 -5.00 7.45 17.43
N ARG A 237 -4.93 8.26 18.48
CA ARG A 237 -6.06 8.50 19.37
C ARG A 237 -7.21 9.16 18.63
N ARG A 238 -6.95 10.25 17.87
CA ARG A 238 -8.01 10.97 17.15
C ARG A 238 -8.65 10.15 16.05
N ALA A 239 -7.85 9.36 15.31
CA ALA A 239 -8.37 8.44 14.31
C ALA A 239 -9.32 7.41 14.93
N ALA A 240 -8.96 6.81 16.07
CA ALA A 240 -9.79 5.85 16.79
C ALA A 240 -11.10 6.51 17.30
N GLU A 241 -11.03 7.71 17.86
CA GLU A 241 -12.19 8.47 18.33
C GLU A 241 -13.17 8.79 17.18
N VAL A 242 -12.65 9.29 16.05
CA VAL A 242 -13.47 9.63 14.88
C VAL A 242 -14.08 8.37 14.25
N LEU A 243 -13.28 7.28 14.12
CA LEU A 243 -13.76 6.02 13.57
C LEU A 243 -14.94 5.44 14.40
N ALA A 244 -14.86 5.56 15.74
CA ALA A 244 -15.89 5.06 16.63
C ALA A 244 -17.16 5.91 16.65
N ALA A 245 -17.04 7.23 16.46
CA ALA A 245 -18.14 8.18 16.66
C ALA A 245 -18.81 8.68 15.37
N ALA A 246 -18.09 8.69 14.23
CA ALA A 246 -18.57 9.30 13.00
C ALA A 246 -19.45 8.34 12.18
N ASP A 247 -20.71 8.70 11.94
CA ASP A 247 -21.48 8.12 10.84
C ASP A 247 -21.15 8.85 9.54
N LEU A 248 -20.27 8.28 8.73
CA LEU A 248 -19.78 8.90 7.50
C LEU A 248 -20.83 9.07 6.40
N ARG A 249 -22.02 8.46 6.56
CA ARG A 249 -23.18 8.68 5.67
C ARG A 249 -23.85 10.02 5.95
N THR A 250 -23.48 10.70 7.03
CA THR A 250 -24.02 11.99 7.42
C THR A 250 -23.02 13.12 7.23
N LYS A 251 -23.55 14.32 6.97
CA LYS A 251 -22.70 15.51 6.93
C LYS A 251 -21.93 15.70 8.25
N ALA A 252 -22.59 15.48 9.39
CA ALA A 252 -21.97 15.62 10.70
C ALA A 252 -20.78 14.68 10.88
N GLY A 253 -20.87 13.42 10.45
CA GLY A 253 -19.78 12.48 10.50
C GLY A 253 -18.61 12.89 9.60
N LEU A 254 -18.86 13.35 8.38
CA LEU A 254 -17.82 13.88 7.49
C LEU A 254 -17.19 15.17 8.05
N ASP A 255 -17.97 16.02 8.72
CA ASP A 255 -17.43 17.23 9.37
C ASP A 255 -16.52 16.89 10.56
N MET A 256 -16.72 15.76 11.26
CA MET A 256 -15.80 15.26 12.28
C MET A 256 -14.45 14.88 11.65
N VAL A 257 -14.43 14.25 10.47
CA VAL A 257 -13.20 13.93 9.74
C VAL A 257 -12.49 15.20 9.28
N ARG A 258 -13.22 16.19 8.75
CA ARG A 258 -12.67 17.51 8.38
C ARG A 258 -12.12 18.27 9.59
N ASP A 259 -12.74 18.13 10.77
CA ASP A 259 -12.20 18.72 11.99
C ASP A 259 -10.85 18.08 12.38
N PHE A 260 -10.76 16.76 12.26
CA PHE A 260 -9.50 16.05 12.47
C PHE A 260 -8.43 16.46 11.43
N ASP A 261 -8.82 16.68 10.15
CA ASP A 261 -7.92 17.22 9.12
C ASP A 261 -7.36 18.59 9.53
N ARG A 262 -8.22 19.53 9.94
CA ARG A 262 -7.78 20.84 10.45
C ARG A 262 -6.80 20.73 11.63
N GLN A 263 -7.04 19.79 12.55
CA GLN A 263 -6.17 19.56 13.69
C GLN A 263 -4.80 19.00 13.27
N CYS A 264 -4.76 18.09 12.28
CA CYS A 264 -3.51 17.58 11.72
C CYS A 264 -2.73 18.69 11.01
N THR A 265 -3.40 19.45 10.14
CA THR A 265 -2.80 20.56 9.38
C THR A 265 -2.22 21.62 10.31
N ALA A 266 -2.96 22.03 11.35
CA ALA A 266 -2.48 23.01 12.33
C ALA A 266 -1.24 22.55 13.12
N ARG A 267 -1.03 21.23 13.22
CA ARG A 267 0.13 20.61 13.87
C ARG A 267 1.23 20.19 12.88
N ASN A 268 1.07 20.48 11.60
CA ASN A 268 1.96 20.02 10.53
C ASN A 268 2.14 18.48 10.51
N LEU A 269 1.09 17.72 10.84
CA LEU A 269 1.09 16.26 10.86
C LEU A 269 0.53 15.71 9.55
N SER A 270 1.28 14.81 8.91
CA SER A 270 0.86 14.11 7.70
C SER A 270 1.09 12.60 7.85
N PRO A 271 0.02 11.80 7.99
CA PRO A 271 0.13 10.34 8.10
C PRO A 271 0.30 9.68 6.71
N GLY A 272 1.40 10.00 6.02
CA GLY A 272 1.68 9.52 4.66
C GLY A 272 1.83 8.01 4.57
N GLY A 273 2.37 7.37 5.61
CA GLY A 273 2.44 5.90 5.67
C GLY A 273 1.07 5.24 5.68
N SER A 274 0.10 5.82 6.39
CA SER A 274 -1.28 5.33 6.41
C SER A 274 -1.99 5.52 5.06
N ALA A 275 -1.65 6.60 4.32
CA ALA A 275 -2.11 6.81 2.95
C ALA A 275 -1.56 5.73 1.99
N ASP A 276 -0.28 5.41 2.11
CA ASP A 276 0.36 4.33 1.35
C ASP A 276 -0.35 2.98 1.61
N LEU A 277 -0.64 2.65 2.88
CA LEU A 277 -1.37 1.44 3.25
C LEU A 277 -2.80 1.43 2.70
N LEU A 278 -3.49 2.59 2.67
CA LEU A 278 -4.80 2.69 2.04
C LEU A 278 -4.73 2.40 0.53
N ALA A 279 -3.72 2.90 -0.17
CA ALA A 279 -3.55 2.62 -1.60
C ALA A 279 -3.33 1.12 -1.89
N LEU A 280 -2.56 0.42 -1.03
CA LEU A 280 -2.39 -1.03 -1.11
C LEU A 280 -3.71 -1.75 -0.80
N THR A 281 -4.46 -1.30 0.20
CA THR A 281 -5.79 -1.82 0.56
C THR A 281 -6.75 -1.72 -0.63
N VAL A 282 -6.80 -0.55 -1.28
CA VAL A 282 -7.62 -0.34 -2.48
C VAL A 282 -7.18 -1.24 -3.63
N MET A 283 -5.87 -1.42 -3.83
CA MET A 283 -5.36 -2.33 -4.85
C MET A 283 -5.82 -3.77 -4.64
N LEU A 284 -5.80 -4.26 -3.39
CA LEU A 284 -6.29 -5.60 -3.05
C LEU A 284 -7.80 -5.72 -3.25
N HIS A 285 -8.56 -4.71 -2.86
CA HIS A 285 -10.01 -4.67 -3.10
C HIS A 285 -10.33 -4.73 -4.59
N LEU A 286 -9.63 -3.97 -5.43
CA LEU A 286 -9.79 -4.02 -6.88
C LEU A 286 -9.43 -5.39 -7.46
N PHE A 287 -8.45 -6.08 -6.92
CA PHE A 287 -7.99 -7.37 -7.41
C PHE A 287 -8.88 -8.52 -6.97
N PHE A 288 -9.26 -8.59 -5.69
CA PHE A 288 -9.98 -9.73 -5.15
C PHE A 288 -11.50 -9.62 -5.22
N ASP A 289 -12.03 -8.40 -5.15
CA ASP A 289 -13.45 -8.17 -4.93
C ASP A 289 -14.16 -7.62 -6.17
N GLU A 290 -13.56 -6.70 -6.96
CA GLU A 290 -14.19 -6.17 -8.17
C GLU A 290 -14.12 -7.16 -9.37
N GLU A 291 -13.09 -8.00 -9.49
CA GLU A 291 -13.02 -9.01 -10.56
C GLU A 291 -14.07 -10.13 -10.43
N LYS A 292 -14.74 -10.24 -9.28
CA LYS A 292 -15.81 -11.23 -9.07
C LYS A 292 -17.20 -10.73 -9.47
N GLU A 293 -17.35 -9.43 -9.77
CA GLU A 293 -18.64 -8.81 -10.15
C GLU A 293 -18.83 -8.77 -11.69
N VAL A 294 -17.89 -9.32 -12.48
CA VAL A 294 -17.95 -9.42 -13.95
C VAL A 294 -18.10 -10.89 -14.36
#